data_6565a1e42f6abee5bae354b536540991
#
_entry.id   6565a1e42f6abee5bae354b536540991
#
_cell.length_a   1.000
_cell.length_b   1.000
_cell.length_c   1.000
_cell.angle_alpha   90.00
_cell.angle_beta   90.00
_cell.angle_gamma   90.00
#
_symmetry.space_group_name_H-M   'P 1'
#
loop_
_entity.id
_entity.type
_entity.pdbx_description
1 polymer ?
#
loop_
_entity_poly.entity_id
_entity_poly.type
_entity_poly.pdbx_seq_one_letter_code
_entity_poly.pdbx_strand_id
1 'polypeptide(L)'
;LYLELLEYRSAAAGDDGGTASAALNYALAAYPWAEFNFFHTYNSATGDNIAEHWPYLAYLPGYLFWNWLPGARYFGTGDSYHSSNRIPLGSMHMHLSQIIHFYGDRMPQEAAFAKWIRQKIKRNDRTSFRFARFLVHKNHPELEPALPPDDLPLSRHFDNMGQIFFRSGYGPLDTYACFTSGGTTEMHKHYDHNNFVIFKGGFLALDTGTRPEPGQHLSHYYCRTVAHNCILIHMPGEQMPRYWGNPAPEEEVLPYPNDGGQRQRGTGSKVMAFETTPHYGYAAGDATETYHQDKCGLALRQLVFLPPDFFVVFDRVVSKKPEFKKTWLLHTATEPRLKGDTFYADQDNGRLFCRTLLPEKPEIATIGGSGRQFWSGGRNWPMPAGYRTPDTTQLLGQWRVEVSPSEPVRQDCFLHLIQLGDQSLSAMVDARLVRAEDSLGVLFTSGSRQWRVVFNQEGPASGYISLRENGKKVVEKALAEVVQRQKGLFGL
;
A
#
# COMPACT_ATOMS: atom_id res chain seq x y z
N LEU A 1 -29.43 -10.85 14.37
CA LEU A 1 -28.91 -9.93 13.37
C LEU A 1 -27.58 -9.30 13.78
N TYR A 2 -27.51 -8.52 14.92
CA TYR A 2 -26.26 -7.87 15.31
C TYR A 2 -25.14 -8.87 15.67
N LEU A 3 -25.45 -9.96 16.37
CA LEU A 3 -24.47 -11.00 16.69
C LEU A 3 -23.95 -11.68 15.42
N GLU A 4 -24.82 -11.98 14.45
CA GLU A 4 -24.42 -12.51 13.14
C GLU A 4 -23.54 -11.52 12.38
N LEU A 5 -23.86 -10.21 12.43
CA LEU A 5 -23.03 -9.18 11.83
C LEU A 5 -21.62 -9.14 12.44
N LEU A 6 -21.51 -9.28 13.76
CA LEU A 6 -20.22 -9.31 14.46
C LEU A 6 -19.40 -10.55 14.08
N GLU A 7 -20.03 -11.71 13.88
CA GLU A 7 -19.37 -12.92 13.37
C GLU A 7 -18.75 -12.67 11.99
N TYR A 8 -19.52 -12.14 11.03
CA TYR A 8 -19.03 -11.82 9.70
C TYR A 8 -17.90 -10.79 9.72
N ARG A 9 -18.02 -9.75 10.54
CA ARG A 9 -17.00 -8.72 10.66
C ARG A 9 -15.73 -9.21 11.32
N SER A 10 -15.86 -10.05 12.35
CA SER A 10 -14.72 -10.69 12.98
C SER A 10 -13.97 -11.58 12.00
N ALA A 11 -14.68 -12.37 11.19
CA ALA A 11 -14.09 -13.19 10.15
C ALA A 11 -13.40 -12.36 9.06
N ALA A 12 -13.96 -11.21 8.69
CA ALA A 12 -13.40 -10.31 7.70
C ALA A 12 -12.21 -9.48 8.21
N ALA A 13 -12.23 -9.08 9.49
CA ALA A 13 -11.14 -8.34 10.11
C ALA A 13 -9.95 -9.26 10.48
N GLY A 14 -10.23 -10.53 10.76
CA GLY A 14 -9.22 -11.47 11.24
C GLY A 14 -8.76 -11.15 12.66
N ASP A 15 -7.55 -11.57 12.98
CA ASP A 15 -6.89 -11.40 14.28
C ASP A 15 -5.77 -10.33 14.27
N ASP A 16 -5.80 -9.43 13.30
CA ASP A 16 -4.77 -8.44 13.07
C ASP A 16 -5.26 -6.98 13.14
N GLY A 17 -6.57 -6.78 13.30
CA GLY A 17 -7.17 -5.45 13.38
C GLY A 17 -7.52 -4.81 12.04
N GLY A 18 -7.52 -5.58 10.96
CA GLY A 18 -8.03 -5.15 9.66
C GLY A 18 -9.49 -4.66 9.75
N THR A 19 -9.95 -3.99 8.72
CA THR A 19 -11.27 -3.37 8.67
C THR A 19 -12.12 -3.93 7.54
N ALA A 20 -13.40 -3.56 7.49
CA ALA A 20 -14.30 -4.00 6.42
C ALA A 20 -14.17 -3.17 5.13
N SER A 21 -13.23 -2.23 5.04
CA SER A 21 -13.02 -1.39 3.87
C SER A 21 -11.55 -1.15 3.61
N ALA A 22 -11.13 -1.25 2.35
CA ALA A 22 -9.78 -0.87 1.92
C ALA A 22 -9.51 0.64 2.08
N ALA A 23 -10.55 1.46 2.05
CA ALA A 23 -10.44 2.89 2.31
C ALA A 23 -10.55 3.19 3.81
N LEU A 24 -9.43 3.46 4.43
CA LEU A 24 -9.33 3.64 5.89
C LEU A 24 -10.17 4.81 6.42
N ASN A 25 -10.36 5.87 5.65
CA ASN A 25 -11.25 6.98 6.04
C ASN A 25 -12.71 6.52 6.20
N TYR A 26 -13.22 5.63 5.35
CA TYR A 26 -14.55 5.03 5.50
C TYR A 26 -14.59 4.08 6.69
N ALA A 27 -13.59 3.25 6.83
CA ALA A 27 -13.47 2.36 7.97
C ALA A 27 -13.53 3.11 9.31
N LEU A 28 -12.86 4.26 9.39
CA LEU A 28 -12.85 5.09 10.60
C LEU A 28 -14.10 5.96 10.77
N ALA A 29 -14.71 6.41 9.68
CA ALA A 29 -15.87 7.29 9.75
C ALA A 29 -17.18 6.53 10.00
N ALA A 30 -17.32 5.30 9.50
CA ALA A 30 -18.60 4.62 9.44
C ALA A 30 -18.64 3.28 10.22
N TYR A 31 -17.66 2.40 10.04
CA TYR A 31 -17.87 0.99 10.36
C TYR A 31 -17.75 0.60 11.83
N PRO A 32 -16.78 1.06 12.64
CA PRO A 32 -16.73 0.69 14.05
C PRO A 32 -17.84 1.30 14.91
N TRP A 33 -18.60 2.23 14.38
CA TRP A 33 -19.70 2.87 15.12
C TRP A 33 -20.84 1.92 15.46
N ALA A 34 -21.21 1.06 14.52
CA ALA A 34 -22.31 0.13 14.74
C ALA A 34 -22.00 -0.83 15.88
N GLU A 35 -20.79 -1.35 15.93
CA GLU A 35 -20.33 -2.26 16.98
C GLU A 35 -20.29 -1.56 18.34
N PHE A 36 -19.61 -0.44 18.42
CA PHE A 36 -19.51 0.28 19.71
C PHE A 36 -20.85 0.79 20.21
N ASN A 37 -21.73 1.26 19.34
CA ASN A 37 -23.08 1.64 19.73
C ASN A 37 -23.87 0.43 20.26
N PHE A 38 -23.74 -0.72 19.62
CA PHE A 38 -24.36 -1.95 20.09
C PHE A 38 -23.78 -2.37 21.44
N PHE A 39 -22.46 -2.32 21.64
CA PHE A 39 -21.83 -2.65 22.91
C PHE A 39 -22.31 -1.75 24.06
N HIS A 40 -22.40 -0.43 23.82
CA HIS A 40 -22.96 0.48 24.80
C HIS A 40 -24.41 0.16 25.15
N THR A 41 -25.24 -0.13 24.15
CA THR A 41 -26.66 -0.47 24.35
C THR A 41 -26.81 -1.77 25.14
N TYR A 42 -26.05 -2.79 24.76
CA TYR A 42 -26.09 -4.10 25.42
C TYR A 42 -25.61 -3.98 26.87
N ASN A 43 -24.46 -3.36 27.10
CA ASN A 43 -23.94 -3.15 28.47
C ASN A 43 -24.90 -2.33 29.32
N SER A 44 -25.56 -1.32 28.79
CA SER A 44 -26.55 -0.53 29.51
C SER A 44 -27.79 -1.33 29.88
N ALA A 45 -28.17 -2.31 29.06
CA ALA A 45 -29.36 -3.14 29.27
C ALA A 45 -29.13 -4.34 30.22
N THR A 46 -27.94 -4.93 30.15
CA THR A 46 -27.61 -6.19 30.84
C THR A 46 -26.63 -6.03 31.99
N GLY A 47 -25.82 -5.00 31.97
CA GLY A 47 -24.66 -4.84 32.85
C GLY A 47 -23.39 -5.54 32.34
N ASP A 48 -23.48 -6.34 31.27
CA ASP A 48 -22.39 -7.16 30.77
C ASP A 48 -21.61 -6.49 29.67
N ASN A 49 -20.27 -6.64 29.65
CA ASN A 49 -19.41 -6.15 28.57
C ASN A 49 -19.31 -7.20 27.45
N ILE A 50 -20.22 -7.15 26.48
CA ILE A 50 -20.26 -8.11 25.39
C ILE A 50 -19.07 -7.95 24.44
N ALA A 51 -18.37 -6.82 24.43
CA ALA A 51 -17.21 -6.56 23.58
C ALA A 51 -16.08 -7.58 23.78
N GLU A 52 -16.00 -8.18 24.96
CA GLU A 52 -15.00 -9.21 25.30
C GLU A 52 -15.08 -10.47 24.42
N HIS A 53 -16.24 -10.74 23.82
CA HIS A 53 -16.42 -11.84 22.86
C HIS A 53 -15.92 -11.51 21.44
N TRP A 54 -15.60 -10.25 21.17
CA TRP A 54 -15.24 -9.73 19.86
C TRP A 54 -13.90 -9.00 19.87
N PRO A 55 -12.77 -9.70 20.11
CA PRO A 55 -11.44 -9.10 20.32
C PRO A 55 -10.87 -8.38 19.09
N TYR A 56 -11.41 -8.66 17.89
CA TYR A 56 -10.88 -8.10 16.65
C TYR A 56 -10.78 -6.55 16.63
N LEU A 57 -11.73 -5.87 17.30
CA LEU A 57 -11.69 -4.42 17.40
C LEU A 57 -10.55 -3.90 18.29
N ALA A 58 -10.10 -4.69 19.25
CA ALA A 58 -8.98 -4.31 20.10
C ALA A 58 -7.66 -4.26 19.34
N TYR A 59 -7.53 -4.94 18.20
CA TYR A 59 -6.35 -4.92 17.36
C TYR A 59 -6.31 -3.73 16.38
N LEU A 60 -7.41 -2.98 16.22
CA LEU A 60 -7.48 -1.79 15.36
C LEU A 60 -6.32 -0.78 15.61
N PRO A 61 -5.86 -0.52 16.84
CA PRO A 61 -4.70 0.36 17.06
C PRO A 61 -3.45 -0.07 16.31
N GLY A 62 -3.19 -1.37 16.19
CA GLY A 62 -2.08 -1.91 15.41
C GLY A 62 -2.23 -1.59 13.92
N TYR A 63 -3.41 -1.82 13.35
CA TYR A 63 -3.69 -1.49 11.96
C TYR A 63 -3.56 0.02 11.68
N LEU A 64 -4.07 0.87 12.57
CA LEU A 64 -3.90 2.33 12.48
C LEU A 64 -2.43 2.75 12.52
N PHE A 65 -1.65 2.15 13.42
CA PHE A 65 -0.23 2.41 13.55
C PHE A 65 0.53 2.09 12.25
N TRP A 66 0.24 0.95 11.62
CA TRP A 66 0.90 0.56 10.38
C TRP A 66 0.45 1.39 9.17
N ASN A 67 -0.79 1.87 9.14
CA ASN A 67 -1.28 2.76 8.10
C ASN A 67 -0.87 4.22 8.28
N TRP A 68 -0.70 4.66 9.54
CA TRP A 68 -0.50 6.06 9.83
C TRP A 68 0.96 6.48 9.65
N LEU A 69 1.13 7.60 8.94
CA LEU A 69 2.42 8.26 8.72
C LEU A 69 2.53 9.45 9.69
N PRO A 70 3.31 9.35 10.78
CA PRO A 70 3.50 10.46 11.70
C PRO A 70 4.00 11.71 10.97
N GLY A 71 3.31 12.84 11.14
CA GLY A 71 3.60 14.09 10.45
C GLY A 71 2.90 14.26 9.09
N ALA A 72 2.38 13.20 8.49
CA ALA A 72 1.58 13.30 7.27
C ALA A 72 0.10 13.60 7.58
N ARG A 73 -0.59 14.24 6.61
CA ARG A 73 -2.03 14.55 6.70
C ARG A 73 -2.92 13.54 6.00
N TYR A 74 -2.32 12.62 5.25
CA TYR A 74 -3.01 11.71 4.34
C TYR A 74 -2.53 10.29 4.54
N PHE A 75 -3.39 9.32 4.19
CA PHE A 75 -2.98 7.93 4.08
C PHE A 75 -2.32 7.65 2.74
N GLY A 76 -1.55 6.57 2.64
CA GLY A 76 -0.71 6.29 1.49
C GLY A 76 -1.36 5.60 0.31
N THR A 77 -2.61 5.10 0.39
CA THR A 77 -3.18 4.20 -0.62
C THR A 77 -4.66 4.40 -0.91
N GLY A 78 -5.06 4.09 -2.16
CA GLY A 78 -6.45 3.97 -2.61
C GLY A 78 -7.31 5.20 -2.33
N ASP A 79 -8.59 5.01 -2.13
CA ASP A 79 -9.56 6.08 -1.81
C ASP A 79 -9.22 6.88 -0.55
N SER A 80 -8.32 6.39 0.28
CA SER A 80 -7.82 7.09 1.47
C SER A 80 -6.65 8.01 1.17
N TYR A 81 -5.98 7.80 0.03
CA TYR A 81 -4.85 8.59 -0.39
C TYR A 81 -5.32 9.70 -1.31
N HIS A 82 -5.55 10.84 -0.81
CA HIS A 82 -5.51 12.08 -1.54
C HIS A 82 -5.86 13.26 -0.67
N SER A 83 -5.79 14.29 -1.28
CA SER A 83 -5.88 15.63 -0.85
C SER A 83 -7.20 16.05 -0.22
N SER A 84 -8.33 15.45 -0.53
CA SER A 84 -9.61 15.75 0.13
C SER A 84 -9.89 14.83 1.32
N ASN A 85 -9.30 13.65 1.37
CA ASN A 85 -9.48 12.67 2.43
C ASN A 85 -8.36 12.75 3.47
N ARG A 86 -8.37 13.82 4.25
CA ARG A 86 -7.47 13.96 5.40
C ARG A 86 -7.70 12.84 6.39
N ILE A 87 -6.64 12.43 7.08
CA ILE A 87 -6.74 11.48 8.19
C ILE A 87 -7.84 11.95 9.16
N PRO A 88 -8.89 11.14 9.41
CA PRO A 88 -10.02 11.54 10.24
C PRO A 88 -9.66 11.42 11.73
N LEU A 89 -8.76 12.26 12.19
CA LEU A 89 -8.20 12.22 13.56
C LEU A 89 -9.26 12.16 14.65
N GLY A 90 -10.43 12.76 14.39
CA GLY A 90 -11.53 12.74 15.33
C GLY A 90 -12.17 11.38 15.52
N SER A 91 -12.44 10.73 14.41
CA SER A 91 -12.97 9.38 14.43
C SER A 91 -11.94 8.42 15.04
N MET A 92 -10.67 8.56 14.67
CA MET A 92 -9.58 7.78 15.30
C MET A 92 -9.56 7.96 16.82
N HIS A 93 -9.53 9.19 17.29
CA HIS A 93 -9.50 9.49 18.72
C HIS A 93 -10.68 8.86 19.48
N MET A 94 -11.85 8.89 18.87
CA MET A 94 -13.05 8.33 19.46
C MET A 94 -13.02 6.80 19.49
N HIS A 95 -12.66 6.13 18.38
CA HIS A 95 -12.55 4.66 18.36
C HIS A 95 -11.49 4.16 19.34
N LEU A 96 -10.34 4.84 19.42
CA LEU A 96 -9.31 4.52 20.40
C LEU A 96 -9.82 4.68 21.84
N SER A 97 -10.66 5.69 22.10
CA SER A 97 -11.30 5.85 23.41
C SER A 97 -12.29 4.74 23.73
N GLN A 98 -13.06 4.28 22.75
CA GLN A 98 -13.97 3.15 22.87
C GLN A 98 -13.22 1.84 23.15
N ILE A 99 -12.12 1.62 22.45
CA ILE A 99 -11.25 0.45 22.66
C ILE A 99 -10.72 0.43 24.10
N ILE A 100 -10.22 1.55 24.59
CA ILE A 100 -9.75 1.66 25.97
C ILE A 100 -10.88 1.33 26.95
N HIS A 101 -12.09 1.85 26.72
CA HIS A 101 -13.24 1.61 27.60
C HIS A 101 -13.66 0.16 27.64
N PHE A 102 -13.83 -0.49 26.48
CA PHE A 102 -14.38 -1.83 26.40
C PHE A 102 -13.36 -2.95 26.65
N TYR A 103 -12.10 -2.72 26.37
CA TYR A 103 -11.05 -3.74 26.39
C TYR A 103 -9.99 -3.53 27.48
N GLY A 104 -10.05 -2.42 28.23
CA GLY A 104 -9.00 -2.08 29.21
C GLY A 104 -8.70 -3.15 30.24
N ASP A 105 -9.71 -3.91 30.66
CA ASP A 105 -9.56 -4.96 31.69
C ASP A 105 -9.06 -6.28 31.10
N ARG A 106 -9.53 -6.65 29.91
CA ARG A 106 -9.25 -7.97 29.29
C ARG A 106 -8.08 -7.97 28.32
N MET A 107 -7.85 -6.84 27.69
CA MET A 107 -6.78 -6.64 26.68
C MET A 107 -6.00 -5.35 27.01
N PRO A 108 -5.34 -5.31 28.19
CA PRO A 108 -4.71 -4.09 28.67
C PRO A 108 -3.56 -3.62 27.79
N GLN A 109 -2.87 -4.50 27.08
CA GLN A 109 -1.79 -4.13 26.14
C GLN A 109 -2.34 -3.34 24.95
N GLU A 110 -3.41 -3.82 24.34
CA GLU A 110 -4.07 -3.19 23.21
C GLU A 110 -4.69 -1.84 23.61
N ALA A 111 -5.33 -1.79 24.77
CA ALA A 111 -5.90 -0.56 25.33
C ALA A 111 -4.81 0.48 25.68
N ALA A 112 -3.70 0.04 26.26
CA ALA A 112 -2.55 0.92 26.57
C ALA A 112 -1.91 1.47 25.28
N PHE A 113 -1.80 0.65 24.25
CA PHE A 113 -1.31 1.11 22.94
C PHE A 113 -2.30 2.07 22.26
N ALA A 114 -3.61 1.79 22.34
CA ALA A 114 -4.64 2.72 21.91
C ALA A 114 -4.53 4.08 22.62
N LYS A 115 -4.23 4.08 23.92
CA LYS A 115 -3.98 5.30 24.70
C LYS A 115 -2.76 6.07 24.18
N TRP A 116 -1.67 5.37 23.87
CA TRP A 116 -0.47 5.98 23.29
C TRP A 116 -0.74 6.63 21.94
N ILE A 117 -1.38 5.94 20.99
CA ILE A 117 -1.75 6.51 19.68
C ILE A 117 -2.65 7.73 19.89
N ARG A 118 -3.66 7.64 20.76
CA ARG A 118 -4.57 8.74 21.06
C ARG A 118 -3.84 9.99 21.53
N GLN A 119 -2.80 9.85 22.35
CA GLN A 119 -1.96 10.96 22.80
C GLN A 119 -1.15 11.59 21.65
N LYS A 120 -0.70 10.77 20.67
CA LYS A 120 0.05 11.26 19.51
C LYS A 120 -0.83 12.04 18.52
N ILE A 121 -2.12 11.78 18.47
CA ILE A 121 -3.06 12.42 17.53
C ILE A 121 -3.26 13.93 17.78
N LYS A 122 -2.80 14.48 18.89
CA LYS A 122 -2.86 15.92 19.25
C LYS A 122 -4.07 16.63 18.67
N ARG A 123 -5.23 16.55 19.32
CA ARG A 123 -6.45 17.16 18.85
C ARG A 123 -7.05 18.11 19.87
N ASN A 124 -7.50 19.30 19.40
CA ASN A 124 -8.44 20.14 20.14
C ASN A 124 -9.84 19.52 20.08
N ASP A 125 -10.29 19.03 21.21
CA ASP A 125 -11.54 18.31 21.40
C ASP A 125 -12.79 19.19 21.26
N ARG A 126 -13.13 19.53 20.04
CA ARG A 126 -14.43 20.14 19.74
C ARG A 126 -15.48 19.13 19.29
N THR A 127 -15.18 17.83 19.30
CA THR A 127 -16.10 16.82 18.82
C THR A 127 -17.02 16.27 19.89
N SER A 128 -18.18 15.87 19.42
CA SER A 128 -19.39 15.47 20.12
C SER A 128 -19.30 14.24 21.04
N PHE A 129 -18.14 13.59 21.18
CA PHE A 129 -18.00 12.37 21.98
C PHE A 129 -17.30 12.60 23.32
N ARG A 130 -17.77 13.59 24.06
CA ARG A 130 -17.39 13.81 25.47
C ARG A 130 -17.72 12.59 26.35
N PHE A 131 -18.72 11.82 25.97
CA PHE A 131 -19.15 10.62 26.69
C PHE A 131 -18.10 9.51 26.66
N ALA A 132 -17.54 9.16 25.50
CA ALA A 132 -16.47 8.13 25.42
C ALA A 132 -15.24 8.55 26.25
N ARG A 133 -14.86 9.82 26.25
CA ARG A 133 -13.79 10.33 27.12
C ARG A 133 -14.11 10.20 28.60
N PHE A 134 -15.33 10.52 28.98
CA PHE A 134 -15.80 10.38 30.36
C PHE A 134 -15.69 8.91 30.82
N LEU A 135 -16.15 7.97 29.99
CA LEU A 135 -16.09 6.54 30.29
C LEU A 135 -14.64 6.06 30.45
N VAL A 136 -13.74 6.46 29.58
CA VAL A 136 -12.31 6.13 29.68
C VAL A 136 -11.72 6.64 30.99
N HIS A 137 -12.01 7.91 31.32
CA HIS A 137 -11.51 8.52 32.57
C HIS A 137 -12.08 7.86 33.83
N LYS A 138 -13.35 7.47 33.75
CA LYS A 138 -14.02 6.83 34.88
C LYS A 138 -13.54 5.38 35.13
N ASN A 139 -13.40 4.59 34.07
CA ASN A 139 -13.21 3.15 34.18
C ASN A 139 -11.72 2.75 34.17
N HIS A 140 -10.85 3.53 33.50
CA HIS A 140 -9.43 3.18 33.37
C HIS A 140 -8.52 4.41 33.62
N PRO A 141 -8.62 5.05 34.80
CA PRO A 141 -7.83 6.24 35.12
C PRO A 141 -6.32 5.94 35.18
N GLU A 142 -5.99 4.76 35.70
CA GLU A 142 -4.59 4.32 35.97
C GLU A 142 -3.95 3.61 34.78
N LEU A 143 -4.63 3.45 33.65
CA LEU A 143 -4.06 2.80 32.48
C LEU A 143 -2.93 3.66 31.91
N GLU A 144 -1.70 3.17 31.95
CA GLU A 144 -0.55 3.83 31.37
C GLU A 144 -0.47 3.59 29.86
N PRO A 145 -0.04 4.57 29.05
CA PRO A 145 0.15 4.38 27.62
C PRO A 145 1.35 3.48 27.35
N ALA A 146 1.21 2.48 26.46
CA ALA A 146 2.30 1.62 26.02
C ALA A 146 2.87 2.11 24.69
N LEU A 147 4.18 2.25 24.62
CA LEU A 147 4.89 2.54 23.37
C LEU A 147 4.91 1.29 22.47
N PRO A 148 5.15 1.47 21.16
CA PRO A 148 5.52 0.34 20.32
C PRO A 148 6.79 -0.33 20.89
N PRO A 149 6.90 -1.67 20.81
CA PRO A 149 8.12 -2.36 21.22
C PRO A 149 9.33 -1.95 20.37
N ASP A 150 10.52 -2.01 20.95
CA ASP A 150 11.77 -1.64 20.26
C ASP A 150 12.13 -2.64 19.15
N ASP A 151 11.65 -3.87 19.25
CA ASP A 151 11.88 -4.98 18.32
C ASP A 151 10.76 -5.15 17.29
N LEU A 152 10.05 -4.07 16.95
CA LEU A 152 9.04 -4.10 15.89
C LEU A 152 9.59 -4.75 14.62
N PRO A 153 8.80 -5.65 13.99
CA PRO A 153 9.19 -6.21 12.71
C PRO A 153 9.30 -5.12 11.62
N LEU A 154 10.19 -5.32 10.65
CA LEU A 154 10.35 -4.40 9.52
C LEU A 154 9.13 -4.38 8.59
N SER A 155 8.31 -5.42 8.65
CA SER A 155 7.12 -5.54 7.81
C SER A 155 5.98 -6.26 8.51
N ARG A 156 4.76 -5.90 8.13
CA ARG A 156 3.52 -6.44 8.66
C ARG A 156 2.55 -6.79 7.53
N HIS A 157 2.05 -8.01 7.52
CA HIS A 157 1.03 -8.46 6.60
C HIS A 157 -0.35 -8.48 7.29
N PHE A 158 -1.31 -7.76 6.72
CA PHE A 158 -2.73 -7.77 7.09
C PHE A 158 -3.48 -8.59 6.03
N ASP A 159 -3.64 -9.87 6.27
CA ASP A 159 -4.05 -10.88 5.29
C ASP A 159 -5.41 -10.54 4.66
N ASN A 160 -6.45 -10.33 5.50
CA ASN A 160 -7.79 -10.01 5.00
C ASN A 160 -7.88 -8.67 4.25
N MET A 161 -6.99 -7.73 4.57
CA MET A 161 -6.89 -6.44 3.87
C MET A 161 -6.12 -6.56 2.55
N GLY A 162 -5.27 -7.57 2.41
CA GLY A 162 -4.33 -7.69 1.31
C GLY A 162 -3.31 -6.55 1.29
N GLN A 163 -2.83 -6.15 2.46
CA GLN A 163 -1.88 -5.06 2.62
C GLN A 163 -0.65 -5.53 3.39
N ILE A 164 0.51 -5.25 2.84
CA ILE A 164 1.80 -5.54 3.46
C ILE A 164 2.54 -4.22 3.62
N PHE A 165 2.79 -3.85 4.87
CA PHE A 165 3.51 -2.63 5.20
C PHE A 165 4.98 -2.93 5.47
N PHE A 166 5.85 -1.99 5.10
CA PHE A 166 7.28 -2.00 5.38
C PHE A 166 7.66 -0.69 6.06
N ARG A 167 8.50 -0.76 7.08
CA ARG A 167 8.97 0.41 7.83
C ARG A 167 10.41 0.24 8.28
N SER A 168 11.20 1.31 8.26
CA SER A 168 12.49 1.37 8.94
C SER A 168 12.37 1.80 10.41
N GLY A 169 11.22 2.33 10.77
CA GLY A 169 10.87 2.83 12.10
C GLY A 169 9.51 3.53 12.06
N TYR A 170 9.23 4.38 13.04
CA TYR A 170 7.95 5.11 13.14
C TYR A 170 8.12 6.64 13.32
N GLY A 171 9.32 7.14 13.12
CA GLY A 171 9.63 8.56 13.10
C GLY A 171 9.30 9.23 11.76
N PRO A 172 9.23 10.57 11.70
CA PRO A 172 8.82 11.32 10.52
C PRO A 172 9.81 11.21 9.34
N LEU A 173 11.04 10.79 9.59
CA LEU A 173 12.08 10.59 8.57
C LEU A 173 12.29 9.12 8.19
N ASP A 174 11.54 8.21 8.82
CA ASP A 174 11.62 6.80 8.51
C ASP A 174 10.93 6.46 7.19
N THR A 175 11.42 5.40 6.57
CA THR A 175 10.83 4.85 5.37
C THR A 175 9.55 4.11 5.70
N TYR A 176 8.54 4.34 4.88
CA TYR A 176 7.27 3.61 4.89
C TYR A 176 6.96 3.16 3.47
N ALA A 177 6.45 1.95 3.35
CA ALA A 177 5.84 1.48 2.10
C ALA A 177 4.63 0.59 2.40
N CYS A 178 3.71 0.52 1.44
CA CYS A 178 2.61 -0.43 1.43
C CYS A 178 2.61 -1.17 0.09
N PHE A 179 2.56 -2.49 0.14
CA PHE A 179 2.36 -3.36 -1.01
C PHE A 179 0.96 -3.98 -0.91
N THR A 180 0.17 -3.86 -1.98
CA THR A 180 -1.22 -4.33 -2.03
C THR A 180 -1.33 -5.59 -2.85
N SER A 181 -1.66 -6.72 -2.23
CA SER A 181 -1.90 -8.01 -2.89
C SER A 181 -2.75 -8.92 -2.02
N GLY A 182 -3.59 -9.75 -2.62
CA GLY A 182 -4.51 -10.62 -1.87
C GLY A 182 -5.66 -9.86 -1.21
N GLY A 183 -6.12 -10.42 -0.08
CA GLY A 183 -7.22 -9.89 0.70
C GLY A 183 -8.60 -10.28 0.19
N THR A 184 -9.57 -10.22 1.11
CA THR A 184 -10.98 -10.57 0.84
C THR A 184 -11.90 -9.37 0.81
N THR A 185 -11.42 -8.19 1.24
CA THR A 185 -12.19 -6.96 1.27
C THR A 185 -12.34 -6.36 -0.12
N GLU A 186 -13.56 -6.16 -0.59
CA GLU A 186 -13.84 -5.57 -1.91
C GLU A 186 -14.18 -4.08 -1.88
N MET A 187 -14.66 -3.59 -0.72
CA MET A 187 -15.14 -2.20 -0.61
C MET A 187 -14.01 -1.20 -0.81
N HIS A 188 -14.23 -0.29 -1.76
CA HIS A 188 -13.31 0.80 -2.09
C HIS A 188 -11.93 0.35 -2.58
N LYS A 189 -11.77 -0.87 -3.09
CA LYS A 189 -10.58 -1.30 -3.83
C LYS A 189 -10.61 -0.77 -5.26
N HIS A 190 -9.42 -0.50 -5.77
CA HIS A 190 -9.17 -0.17 -7.16
C HIS A 190 -8.70 -1.40 -7.95
N TYR A 191 -8.40 -1.23 -9.22
CA TYR A 191 -7.74 -2.23 -10.06
C TYR A 191 -6.22 -2.12 -9.87
N ASP A 192 -5.75 -2.42 -8.66
CA ASP A 192 -4.41 -2.08 -8.17
C ASP A 192 -3.70 -3.24 -7.44
N HIS A 193 -4.04 -4.47 -7.79
CA HIS A 193 -3.33 -5.62 -7.22
C HIS A 193 -1.85 -5.60 -7.62
N ASN A 194 -0.97 -5.94 -6.66
CA ASN A 194 0.48 -5.81 -6.74
C ASN A 194 0.97 -4.35 -6.89
N ASN A 195 0.17 -3.36 -6.50
CA ASN A 195 0.62 -1.98 -6.35
C ASN A 195 1.55 -1.83 -5.15
N PHE A 196 2.42 -0.84 -5.19
CA PHE A 196 3.18 -0.40 -4.03
C PHE A 196 3.26 1.12 -3.97
N VAL A 197 3.29 1.65 -2.76
CA VAL A 197 3.55 3.08 -2.50
C VAL A 197 4.71 3.22 -1.54
N ILE A 198 5.49 4.31 -1.65
CA ILE A 198 6.67 4.55 -0.83
C ILE A 198 6.65 5.99 -0.34
N PHE A 199 6.91 6.16 0.97
CA PHE A 199 7.07 7.45 1.62
C PHE A 199 8.39 7.51 2.38
N LYS A 200 9.12 8.61 2.22
CA LYS A 200 10.26 8.99 3.07
C LYS A 200 10.50 10.50 2.96
N GLY A 201 10.12 11.25 3.98
CA GLY A 201 10.19 12.71 3.95
C GLY A 201 9.30 13.38 2.88
N GLY A 202 8.52 12.57 2.16
CA GLY A 202 7.58 12.92 1.10
C GLY A 202 6.99 11.66 0.47
N PHE A 203 5.91 11.80 -0.32
CA PHE A 203 5.34 10.70 -1.11
C PHE A 203 6.15 10.52 -2.39
N LEU A 204 6.97 9.49 -2.46
CA LEU A 204 7.99 9.28 -3.50
C LEU A 204 7.54 8.33 -4.60
N ALA A 205 6.78 7.29 -4.26
CA ALA A 205 6.00 6.49 -5.19
C ALA A 205 4.57 6.49 -4.68
N LEU A 206 3.61 6.92 -5.48
CA LEU A 206 2.25 7.21 -5.02
C LEU A 206 1.18 6.72 -5.99
N ASP A 207 -0.04 6.63 -5.50
CA ASP A 207 -1.23 6.53 -6.34
C ASP A 207 -1.56 7.91 -6.92
N THR A 208 -2.01 7.98 -8.17
CA THR A 208 -2.26 9.25 -8.85
C THR A 208 -3.73 9.51 -9.09
N GLY A 209 -4.12 10.77 -8.97
CA GLY A 209 -5.51 11.19 -9.08
C GLY A 209 -6.20 11.33 -7.74
N THR A 210 -7.51 11.40 -7.80
CA THR A 210 -8.38 11.57 -6.61
C THR A 210 -9.79 11.10 -6.94
N ARG A 211 -10.67 11.11 -5.96
CA ARG A 211 -12.07 10.72 -6.09
C ARG A 211 -13.01 11.94 -6.11
N PRO A 212 -13.15 12.65 -7.25
CA PRO A 212 -14.20 13.64 -7.41
C PRO A 212 -15.52 12.95 -7.76
N GLU A 213 -16.62 13.46 -7.25
CA GLU A 213 -17.97 13.04 -7.60
C GLU A 213 -18.83 14.28 -7.93
N PRO A 214 -19.59 14.26 -9.03
CA PRO A 214 -19.53 13.33 -10.17
C PRO A 214 -18.31 13.56 -11.06
N GLY A 215 -17.95 12.59 -11.91
CA GLY A 215 -16.93 12.80 -12.93
C GLY A 215 -16.24 11.53 -13.43
N GLN A 216 -15.75 11.63 -14.65
CA GLN A 216 -15.09 10.50 -15.33
C GLN A 216 -13.65 10.25 -14.83
N HIS A 217 -13.06 11.21 -14.13
CA HIS A 217 -11.74 11.06 -13.57
C HIS A 217 -11.61 9.81 -12.67
N LEU A 218 -12.62 9.56 -11.82
CA LEU A 218 -12.65 8.37 -10.97
C LEU A 218 -12.67 7.09 -11.81
N SER A 219 -13.66 6.94 -12.68
CA SER A 219 -13.96 5.68 -13.36
C SER A 219 -13.02 5.36 -14.53
N HIS A 220 -12.41 6.38 -15.16
CA HIS A 220 -11.59 6.23 -16.36
C HIS A 220 -10.08 6.34 -16.08
N TYR A 221 -9.71 6.87 -14.90
CA TYR A 221 -8.31 7.01 -14.52
C TYR A 221 -8.02 6.55 -13.11
N TYR A 222 -8.55 7.24 -12.08
CA TYR A 222 -8.09 7.09 -10.70
C TYR A 222 -8.21 5.68 -10.13
N CYS A 223 -9.31 4.98 -10.44
CA CYS A 223 -9.48 3.59 -10.00
C CYS A 223 -8.79 2.55 -10.90
N ARG A 224 -8.23 2.97 -12.04
CA ARG A 224 -7.64 2.08 -13.04
C ARG A 224 -6.19 1.75 -12.74
N THR A 225 -5.73 0.60 -13.23
CA THR A 225 -4.37 0.12 -13.04
C THR A 225 -3.32 1.14 -13.50
N VAL A 226 -3.64 1.94 -14.53
CA VAL A 226 -2.76 3.00 -15.06
C VAL A 226 -2.48 4.12 -14.07
N ALA A 227 -3.24 4.26 -13.01
CA ALA A 227 -3.03 5.25 -11.94
C ALA A 227 -2.17 4.73 -10.77
N HIS A 228 -1.71 3.49 -10.84
CA HIS A 228 -1.04 2.77 -9.77
C HIS A 228 0.31 2.20 -10.22
N ASN A 229 1.19 1.90 -9.27
CA ASN A 229 2.54 1.36 -9.54
C ASN A 229 2.48 -0.14 -9.86
N CYS A 230 1.83 -0.47 -10.95
CA CYS A 230 1.50 -1.83 -11.39
C CYS A 230 2.15 -2.17 -12.74
N ILE A 231 1.79 -3.34 -13.27
CA ILE A 231 2.07 -3.76 -14.64
C ILE A 231 0.84 -3.54 -15.51
N LEU A 232 1.03 -3.03 -16.72
CA LEU A 232 0.02 -3.05 -17.78
C LEU A 232 0.38 -4.15 -18.78
N ILE A 233 -0.64 -4.84 -19.32
CA ILE A 233 -0.53 -5.79 -20.43
C ILE A 233 -1.60 -5.38 -21.45
N HIS A 234 -1.19 -4.70 -22.51
CA HIS A 234 -2.12 -4.12 -23.46
C HIS A 234 -2.56 -5.14 -24.52
N MET A 235 -3.82 -5.54 -24.48
CA MET A 235 -4.47 -6.38 -25.51
C MET A 235 -5.36 -5.46 -26.38
N PRO A 236 -5.07 -5.31 -27.67
CA PRO A 236 -5.90 -4.51 -28.55
C PRO A 236 -7.37 -4.96 -28.55
N GLY A 237 -8.29 -4.00 -28.51
CA GLY A 237 -9.74 -4.27 -28.55
C GLY A 237 -10.34 -4.77 -27.23
N GLU A 238 -9.57 -4.86 -26.15
CA GLU A 238 -10.11 -5.22 -24.85
C GLU A 238 -11.12 -4.19 -24.36
N GLN A 239 -12.30 -4.69 -23.92
CA GLN A 239 -13.31 -3.86 -23.27
C GLN A 239 -13.09 -3.87 -21.75
N MET A 240 -12.74 -2.73 -21.19
CA MET A 240 -12.49 -2.61 -19.76
C MET A 240 -13.79 -2.63 -18.95
N PRO A 241 -13.81 -3.24 -17.74
CA PRO A 241 -15.02 -3.33 -16.92
C PRO A 241 -15.45 -1.95 -16.40
N ARG A 242 -16.76 -1.79 -16.18
CA ARG A 242 -17.30 -0.61 -15.52
C ARG A 242 -16.83 -0.57 -14.06
N TYR A 243 -16.42 0.61 -13.62
CA TYR A 243 -16.21 0.88 -12.20
C TYR A 243 -17.50 1.40 -11.56
N TRP A 244 -17.64 1.15 -10.26
CA TRP A 244 -18.80 1.61 -9.49
C TRP A 244 -19.04 3.12 -9.64
N GLY A 245 -20.29 3.46 -9.73
CA GLY A 245 -20.89 4.65 -9.19
C GLY A 245 -20.71 5.94 -9.95
N ASN A 246 -20.08 6.00 -11.13
CA ASN A 246 -19.94 7.31 -11.72
C ASN A 246 -19.31 7.31 -13.11
N PRO A 247 -19.72 8.10 -14.02
CA PRO A 247 -20.44 9.38 -14.03
C PRO A 247 -21.94 9.23 -14.15
N ALA A 248 -22.66 10.38 -14.12
CA ALA A 248 -24.05 10.41 -14.56
C ALA A 248 -24.16 9.80 -15.96
N PRO A 249 -25.21 9.02 -16.27
CA PRO A 249 -25.30 8.29 -17.53
C PRO A 249 -25.11 9.15 -18.78
N GLU A 250 -25.59 10.39 -18.76
CA GLU A 250 -25.44 11.37 -19.84
C GLU A 250 -24.02 11.92 -20.00
N GLU A 251 -23.14 11.72 -19.01
CA GLU A 251 -21.75 12.15 -19.02
C GLU A 251 -20.77 10.98 -19.27
N GLU A 252 -21.28 9.75 -19.35
CA GLU A 252 -20.45 8.56 -19.49
C GLU A 252 -19.84 8.46 -20.88
N VAL A 253 -18.53 8.57 -20.96
CA VAL A 253 -17.78 8.32 -22.20
C VAL A 253 -17.46 6.84 -22.34
N LEU A 254 -18.00 6.21 -23.36
CA LEU A 254 -17.78 4.80 -23.68
C LEU A 254 -17.05 4.64 -25.00
N PRO A 255 -16.28 3.55 -25.18
CA PRO A 255 -15.91 2.55 -24.17
C PRO A 255 -14.94 3.12 -23.12
N TYR A 256 -14.85 2.46 -21.96
CA TYR A 256 -13.80 2.79 -20.98
C TYR A 256 -12.43 2.65 -21.62
N PRO A 257 -11.45 3.52 -21.26
CA PRO A 257 -10.12 3.47 -21.82
C PRO A 257 -9.48 2.09 -21.62
N ASN A 258 -9.01 1.49 -22.70
CA ASN A 258 -8.17 0.31 -22.61
C ASN A 258 -6.77 0.75 -22.13
N ASP A 259 -6.56 0.74 -20.84
CA ASP A 259 -5.28 1.06 -20.20
C ASP A 259 -4.31 -0.14 -20.17
N GLY A 260 -4.74 -1.32 -20.59
CA GLY A 260 -3.98 -2.56 -20.43
C GLY A 260 -4.04 -3.13 -19.01
N GLY A 261 -4.84 -2.57 -18.14
CA GLY A 261 -4.89 -2.88 -16.72
C GLY A 261 -5.68 -4.12 -16.34
N GLN A 262 -5.93 -4.25 -15.05
CA GLN A 262 -6.66 -5.34 -14.40
C GLN A 262 -8.17 -5.22 -14.60
N ARG A 263 -8.88 -6.33 -14.41
CA ARG A 263 -10.35 -6.44 -14.53
C ARG A 263 -11.02 -6.78 -13.20
N GLN A 264 -10.26 -7.33 -12.26
CA GLN A 264 -10.73 -7.63 -10.90
C GLN A 264 -10.15 -6.62 -9.92
N ARG A 265 -10.95 -6.21 -8.94
CA ARG A 265 -10.55 -5.23 -7.92
C ARG A 265 -10.59 -5.76 -6.49
N GLY A 266 -11.44 -6.72 -6.20
CA GLY A 266 -11.61 -7.28 -4.85
C GLY A 266 -10.79 -8.52 -4.63
N THR A 267 -10.88 -9.45 -5.54
CA THR A 267 -10.25 -10.76 -5.51
C THR A 267 -9.38 -11.00 -6.75
N GLY A 268 -8.74 -12.16 -6.85
CA GLY A 268 -7.96 -12.56 -8.02
C GLY A 268 -6.44 -12.40 -7.85
N SER A 269 -5.95 -11.79 -6.78
CA SER A 269 -4.55 -11.86 -6.40
C SER A 269 -4.33 -12.65 -5.13
N LYS A 270 -3.10 -13.13 -4.93
CA LYS A 270 -2.69 -13.91 -3.76
C LYS A 270 -1.32 -13.47 -3.30
N VAL A 271 -1.12 -13.36 -1.99
CA VAL A 271 0.21 -13.25 -1.41
C VAL A 271 0.82 -14.65 -1.44
N MET A 272 1.88 -14.83 -2.22
CA MET A 272 2.56 -16.11 -2.43
C MET A 272 3.59 -16.37 -1.35
N ALA A 273 4.29 -15.31 -0.93
CA ALA A 273 5.30 -15.37 0.13
C ALA A 273 5.35 -14.07 0.89
N PHE A 274 5.64 -14.15 2.17
CA PHE A 274 5.92 -13.01 3.04
C PHE A 274 6.90 -13.43 4.12
N GLU A 275 7.91 -12.60 4.34
CA GLU A 275 8.92 -12.80 5.39
C GLU A 275 9.36 -11.46 5.96
N THR A 276 9.51 -11.40 7.27
CA THR A 276 10.16 -10.29 7.97
C THR A 276 11.33 -10.79 8.80
N THR A 277 12.44 -10.05 8.76
CA THR A 277 13.67 -10.33 9.52
C THR A 277 14.22 -9.01 10.06
N PRO A 278 15.20 -9.01 10.98
CA PRO A 278 15.85 -7.76 11.41
C PRO A 278 16.60 -7.02 10.30
N HIS A 279 16.86 -7.66 9.16
CA HIS A 279 17.71 -7.12 8.10
C HIS A 279 16.96 -6.78 6.83
N TYR A 280 15.82 -7.41 6.56
CA TYR A 280 15.00 -7.16 5.38
C TYR A 280 13.55 -7.59 5.58
N GLY A 281 12.65 -7.01 4.80
CA GLY A 281 11.29 -7.47 4.61
C GLY A 281 11.11 -7.95 3.16
N TYR A 282 10.34 -9.03 2.96
CA TYR A 282 10.09 -9.61 1.65
C TYR A 282 8.61 -9.94 1.47
N ALA A 283 8.08 -9.64 0.29
CA ALA A 283 6.74 -10.04 -0.12
C ALA A 283 6.70 -10.44 -1.59
N ALA A 284 5.85 -11.41 -1.91
CA ALA A 284 5.55 -11.81 -3.27
C ALA A 284 4.04 -11.89 -3.48
N GLY A 285 3.53 -11.29 -4.56
CA GLY A 285 2.12 -11.30 -4.94
C GLY A 285 1.93 -11.80 -6.36
N ASP A 286 0.96 -12.69 -6.55
CA ASP A 286 0.48 -13.13 -7.86
C ASP A 286 -0.85 -12.44 -8.17
N ALA A 287 -0.86 -11.61 -9.21
CA ALA A 287 -2.02 -10.89 -9.70
C ALA A 287 -2.54 -11.43 -11.05
N THR A 288 -2.11 -12.61 -11.46
CA THR A 288 -2.44 -13.19 -12.78
C THR A 288 -3.94 -13.21 -13.07
N GLU A 289 -4.73 -13.66 -12.11
CA GLU A 289 -6.18 -13.80 -12.26
C GLU A 289 -6.93 -12.46 -12.24
N THR A 290 -6.25 -11.35 -11.93
CA THR A 290 -6.86 -10.00 -11.97
C THR A 290 -6.96 -9.44 -13.39
N TYR A 291 -6.16 -9.95 -14.33
CA TYR A 291 -6.17 -9.58 -15.73
C TYR A 291 -7.13 -10.44 -16.57
N HIS A 292 -7.39 -9.99 -17.78
CA HIS A 292 -8.13 -10.82 -18.74
C HIS A 292 -7.34 -12.08 -19.06
N GLN A 293 -8.00 -13.24 -18.99
CA GLN A 293 -7.38 -14.55 -19.22
C GLN A 293 -6.70 -14.69 -20.61
N ASP A 294 -7.23 -13.98 -21.62
CA ASP A 294 -6.70 -14.03 -23.00
C ASP A 294 -5.47 -13.14 -23.20
N LYS A 295 -5.11 -12.30 -22.22
CA LYS A 295 -3.91 -11.45 -22.32
C LYS A 295 -2.79 -11.83 -21.35
N CYS A 296 -3.12 -12.32 -20.16
CA CYS A 296 -2.15 -12.61 -19.10
C CYS A 296 -1.99 -14.10 -18.85
N GLY A 297 -0.76 -14.57 -18.82
CA GLY A 297 -0.39 -15.92 -18.41
C GLY A 297 0.30 -15.95 -17.04
N LEU A 298 0.97 -14.84 -16.67
CA LEU A 298 1.59 -14.63 -15.37
C LEU A 298 1.77 -13.13 -15.12
N ALA A 299 1.45 -12.68 -13.91
CA ALA A 299 1.78 -11.36 -13.40
C ALA A 299 2.18 -11.46 -11.93
N LEU A 300 3.44 -11.84 -11.69
CA LEU A 300 4.02 -12.07 -10.38
C LEU A 300 4.97 -10.92 -10.03
N ARG A 301 4.80 -10.33 -8.87
CA ARG A 301 5.71 -9.31 -8.31
C ARG A 301 6.35 -9.79 -7.02
N GLN A 302 7.64 -9.57 -6.88
CA GLN A 302 8.42 -9.76 -5.67
C GLN A 302 9.03 -8.42 -5.26
N LEU A 303 8.92 -8.08 -3.97
CA LEU A 303 9.40 -6.82 -3.40
C LEU A 303 10.24 -7.13 -2.17
N VAL A 304 11.48 -6.65 -2.17
CA VAL A 304 12.39 -6.76 -1.02
C VAL A 304 12.69 -5.36 -0.50
N PHE A 305 12.37 -5.12 0.76
CA PHE A 305 12.78 -3.92 1.50
C PHE A 305 14.09 -4.18 2.23
N LEU A 306 15.08 -3.35 1.97
CA LEU A 306 16.42 -3.38 2.59
C LEU A 306 16.59 -2.06 3.39
N PRO A 307 16.29 -2.11 4.71
CA PRO A 307 16.22 -0.89 5.49
C PRO A 307 17.60 -0.19 5.60
N PRO A 308 17.62 1.15 5.72
CA PRO A 308 16.42 2.01 5.76
C PRO A 308 15.98 2.54 4.40
N ASP A 309 16.76 2.35 3.31
CA ASP A 309 16.66 3.21 2.12
C ASP A 309 16.46 2.50 0.79
N PHE A 310 16.38 1.16 0.75
CA PHE A 310 16.36 0.47 -0.53
C PHE A 310 15.17 -0.45 -0.70
N PHE A 311 14.65 -0.51 -1.94
CA PHE A 311 13.73 -1.53 -2.42
C PHE A 311 14.27 -2.20 -3.68
N VAL A 312 14.10 -3.50 -3.77
CA VAL A 312 14.30 -4.27 -5.00
C VAL A 312 12.93 -4.77 -5.45
N VAL A 313 12.51 -4.37 -6.65
CA VAL A 313 11.24 -4.79 -7.25
C VAL A 313 11.56 -5.69 -8.43
N PHE A 314 11.02 -6.90 -8.42
CA PHE A 314 11.18 -7.88 -9.49
C PHE A 314 9.83 -8.38 -9.95
N ASP A 315 9.54 -8.25 -11.25
CA ASP A 315 8.33 -8.77 -11.87
C ASP A 315 8.65 -9.83 -12.90
N ARG A 316 7.90 -10.93 -12.87
CA ARG A 316 7.81 -11.91 -13.94
C ARG A 316 6.46 -11.75 -14.63
N VAL A 317 6.48 -11.45 -15.92
CA VAL A 317 5.26 -11.18 -16.69
C VAL A 317 5.24 -12.02 -17.94
N VAL A 318 4.19 -12.82 -18.09
CA VAL A 318 3.95 -13.62 -19.30
C VAL A 318 2.65 -13.17 -19.95
N SER A 319 2.73 -12.62 -21.15
CA SER A 319 1.55 -12.34 -21.98
C SER A 319 1.18 -13.55 -22.84
N LYS A 320 -0.10 -13.68 -23.21
CA LYS A 320 -0.56 -14.77 -24.09
C LYS A 320 -0.01 -14.65 -25.51
N LYS A 321 0.29 -13.44 -25.96
CA LYS A 321 0.87 -13.15 -27.27
C LYS A 321 2.06 -12.20 -27.12
N PRO A 322 3.12 -12.32 -27.94
CA PRO A 322 4.30 -11.48 -27.85
C PRO A 322 3.99 -10.00 -28.13
N GLU A 323 3.03 -9.70 -29.00
CA GLU A 323 2.62 -8.35 -29.35
C GLU A 323 1.83 -7.61 -28.26
N PHE A 324 1.41 -8.29 -27.19
CA PHE A 324 0.76 -7.63 -26.06
C PHE A 324 1.81 -6.89 -25.23
N LYS A 325 1.93 -5.58 -25.48
CA LYS A 325 2.92 -4.73 -24.82
C LYS A 325 2.76 -4.78 -23.31
N LYS A 326 3.87 -5.05 -22.62
CA LYS A 326 3.98 -5.02 -21.16
C LYS A 326 4.65 -3.72 -20.73
N THR A 327 4.11 -3.08 -19.69
CA THR A 327 4.64 -1.81 -19.18
C THR A 327 4.64 -1.80 -17.66
N TRP A 328 5.79 -1.56 -17.07
CA TRP A 328 5.93 -1.31 -15.64
C TRP A 328 5.76 0.18 -15.36
N LEU A 329 5.05 0.52 -14.26
CA LEU A 329 4.71 1.90 -13.90
C LEU A 329 5.31 2.29 -12.56
N LEU A 330 5.77 3.56 -12.48
CA LEU A 330 6.04 4.26 -11.23
C LEU A 330 5.56 5.71 -11.33
N HIS A 331 4.75 6.12 -10.37
CA HIS A 331 4.14 7.43 -10.32
C HIS A 331 4.85 8.35 -9.33
N THR A 332 4.99 9.61 -9.72
CA THR A 332 5.68 10.64 -8.94
C THR A 332 4.84 11.91 -8.83
N ALA A 333 5.01 12.64 -7.73
CA ALA A 333 4.33 13.91 -7.51
C ALA A 333 4.86 15.02 -8.42
N THR A 334 6.17 14.99 -8.69
CA THR A 334 6.87 15.96 -9.52
C THR A 334 7.43 15.30 -10.77
N GLU A 335 7.84 16.10 -11.74
CA GLU A 335 8.45 15.62 -12.98
C GLU A 335 9.71 14.79 -12.71
N PRO A 336 9.73 13.51 -13.12
CA PRO A 336 10.91 12.68 -12.97
C PRO A 336 12.00 13.10 -13.95
N ARG A 337 13.24 13.13 -13.48
CA ARG A 337 14.41 13.44 -14.31
C ARG A 337 15.09 12.14 -14.71
N LEU A 338 15.09 11.88 -16.01
CA LEU A 338 15.63 10.65 -16.61
C LEU A 338 17.09 10.85 -17.05
N LYS A 339 17.96 9.89 -16.70
CA LYS A 339 19.35 9.80 -17.17
C LYS A 339 19.69 8.34 -17.49
N GLY A 340 19.61 7.97 -18.76
CA GLY A 340 19.83 6.59 -19.19
C GLY A 340 18.79 5.64 -18.64
N ASP A 341 19.23 4.62 -17.90
CA ASP A 341 18.40 3.62 -17.23
C ASP A 341 17.91 4.04 -15.82
N THR A 342 18.24 5.23 -15.40
CA THR A 342 17.97 5.74 -14.05
C THR A 342 17.16 7.01 -14.12
N PHE A 343 16.15 7.13 -13.28
CA PHE A 343 15.42 8.38 -13.05
C PHE A 343 15.35 8.71 -11.56
N TYR A 344 15.09 9.98 -11.27
CA TYR A 344 14.82 10.42 -9.92
C TYR A 344 13.71 11.48 -9.88
N ALA A 345 13.04 11.54 -8.74
CA ALA A 345 12.03 12.55 -8.43
C ALA A 345 12.12 12.98 -6.98
N ASP A 346 11.73 14.22 -6.72
CA ASP A 346 11.70 14.83 -5.40
C ASP A 346 10.25 15.13 -5.00
N GLN A 347 9.95 15.00 -3.71
CA GLN A 347 8.71 15.52 -3.14
C GLN A 347 8.96 15.90 -1.68
N ASP A 348 8.58 17.11 -1.29
CA ASP A 348 8.93 17.71 0.00
C ASP A 348 10.44 17.57 0.28
N ASN A 349 10.85 16.95 1.38
CA ASN A 349 12.26 16.73 1.67
C ASN A 349 12.80 15.38 1.13
N GLY A 350 11.95 14.55 0.56
CA GLY A 350 12.32 13.22 0.09
C GLY A 350 12.82 13.21 -1.36
N ARG A 351 13.68 12.27 -1.67
CA ARG A 351 14.17 11.93 -3.01
C ARG A 351 14.13 10.43 -3.23
N LEU A 352 13.64 10.04 -4.40
CA LEU A 352 13.69 8.66 -4.89
C LEU A 352 14.56 8.61 -6.14
N PHE A 353 15.53 7.69 -6.17
CA PHE A 353 16.15 7.21 -7.39
C PHE A 353 15.59 5.83 -7.74
N CYS A 354 15.36 5.58 -9.01
CA CYS A 354 15.00 4.26 -9.52
C CYS A 354 15.86 3.92 -10.73
N ARG A 355 16.59 2.80 -10.65
CA ARG A 355 17.38 2.25 -11.75
C ARG A 355 16.71 1.01 -12.31
N THR A 356 16.49 0.99 -13.61
CA THR A 356 16.01 -0.16 -14.37
C THR A 356 17.21 -1.05 -14.77
N LEU A 357 17.25 -2.27 -14.24
CA LEU A 357 18.26 -3.27 -14.56
C LEU A 357 17.74 -4.27 -15.60
N LEU A 358 16.44 -4.50 -15.63
CA LEU A 358 15.71 -5.29 -16.63
C LEU A 358 14.40 -4.57 -16.97
N PRO A 359 13.99 -4.62 -18.25
CA PRO A 359 14.69 -5.20 -19.39
C PRO A 359 16.02 -4.49 -19.67
N GLU A 360 17.00 -5.16 -20.31
CA GLU A 360 18.35 -4.58 -20.53
C GLU A 360 18.36 -3.42 -21.51
N LYS A 361 17.41 -3.40 -22.43
CA LYS A 361 17.18 -2.30 -23.38
C LYS A 361 15.76 -1.75 -23.17
N PRO A 362 15.53 -1.01 -22.09
CA PRO A 362 14.20 -0.51 -21.80
C PRO A 362 13.84 0.67 -22.72
N GLU A 363 12.58 0.69 -23.15
CA GLU A 363 11.93 1.92 -23.56
C GLU A 363 11.42 2.63 -22.31
N ILE A 364 11.99 3.75 -21.95
CA ILE A 364 11.56 4.52 -20.78
C ILE A 364 10.90 5.82 -21.27
N ALA A 365 9.66 6.03 -20.89
CA ALA A 365 8.89 7.23 -21.19
C ALA A 365 8.39 7.90 -19.91
N THR A 366 8.31 9.22 -19.92
CA THR A 366 7.67 10.01 -18.88
C THR A 366 6.36 10.57 -19.43
N ILE A 367 5.26 10.38 -18.70
CA ILE A 367 3.94 10.88 -19.06
C ILE A 367 3.42 11.74 -17.93
N GLY A 368 3.01 12.97 -18.23
CA GLY A 368 2.53 13.90 -17.23
C GLY A 368 2.56 15.35 -17.69
N GLY A 369 2.48 16.27 -16.73
CA GLY A 369 2.46 17.70 -16.98
C GLY A 369 1.13 18.19 -17.58
N SER A 370 1.10 19.46 -17.99
CA SER A 370 -0.13 20.12 -18.45
C SER A 370 -0.84 19.34 -19.56
N GLY A 371 -2.11 19.02 -19.36
CA GLY A 371 -2.96 18.28 -20.30
C GLY A 371 -2.68 16.77 -20.39
N ARG A 372 -1.74 16.23 -19.59
CA ARG A 372 -1.38 14.80 -19.57
C ARG A 372 -1.23 14.22 -18.17
N GLN A 373 -1.67 14.92 -17.14
CA GLN A 373 -1.54 14.50 -15.72
C GLN A 373 -2.23 13.16 -15.45
N PHE A 374 -3.36 12.95 -16.11
CA PHE A 374 -4.23 11.78 -15.92
C PHE A 374 -4.50 11.12 -17.28
N TRP A 375 -3.44 10.79 -17.97
CA TRP A 375 -3.49 10.31 -19.36
C TRP A 375 -3.72 8.81 -19.42
N SER A 376 -4.80 8.41 -20.09
CA SER A 376 -5.13 7.01 -20.36
C SER A 376 -5.95 6.89 -21.64
N GLY A 377 -5.69 5.83 -22.44
CA GLY A 377 -6.47 5.56 -23.66
C GLY A 377 -6.43 6.71 -24.68
N GLY A 378 -5.31 7.41 -24.79
CA GLY A 378 -5.13 8.47 -25.78
C GLY A 378 -5.66 9.86 -25.39
N ARG A 379 -6.16 10.03 -24.15
CA ARG A 379 -6.64 11.34 -23.67
C ARG A 379 -6.38 11.55 -22.19
N ASN A 380 -6.42 12.82 -21.77
CA ASN A 380 -6.39 13.20 -20.37
C ASN A 380 -7.80 13.13 -19.75
N TRP A 381 -7.89 12.69 -18.50
CA TRP A 381 -9.12 12.58 -17.72
C TRP A 381 -9.06 13.53 -16.52
N PRO A 382 -9.21 14.85 -16.74
CA PRO A 382 -9.04 15.84 -15.69
C PRO A 382 -10.15 15.72 -14.64
N MET A 383 -9.89 16.30 -13.48
CA MET A 383 -10.93 16.48 -12.49
C MET A 383 -12.05 17.39 -13.00
N PRO A 384 -13.30 17.21 -12.52
CA PRO A 384 -14.41 18.09 -12.88
C PRO A 384 -14.11 19.55 -12.61
N ALA A 385 -14.62 20.43 -13.44
CA ALA A 385 -14.53 21.87 -13.22
C ALA A 385 -15.14 22.24 -11.86
N GLY A 386 -14.45 23.07 -11.09
CA GLY A 386 -14.91 23.51 -9.76
C GLY A 386 -14.62 22.52 -8.63
N TYR A 387 -14.04 21.35 -8.92
CA TYR A 387 -13.57 20.45 -7.86
C TYR A 387 -12.49 21.16 -7.02
N ARG A 388 -12.72 21.23 -5.72
CA ARG A 388 -11.76 21.85 -4.80
C ARG A 388 -10.62 20.90 -4.54
N THR A 389 -9.49 21.17 -5.17
CA THR A 389 -8.24 20.51 -4.80
C THR A 389 -7.79 21.05 -3.44
N PRO A 390 -7.23 20.24 -2.58
CA PRO A 390 -6.61 20.74 -1.37
C PRO A 390 -5.30 21.46 -1.65
N ASP A 391 -4.72 21.98 -0.57
CA ASP A 391 -3.50 22.78 -0.53
C ASP A 391 -2.27 22.12 -1.17
N THR A 392 -2.38 20.86 -1.63
CA THR A 392 -1.31 20.06 -2.18
C THR A 392 -1.73 19.33 -3.46
N THR A 393 -1.95 20.09 -4.53
CA THR A 393 -2.20 19.52 -5.88
C THR A 393 -1.10 18.55 -6.33
N GLN A 394 0.11 18.70 -5.81
CA GLN A 394 1.24 17.78 -6.06
C GLN A 394 0.93 16.34 -5.64
N LEU A 395 0.20 16.13 -4.53
CA LEU A 395 -0.17 14.79 -4.05
C LEU A 395 -1.21 14.09 -4.94
N LEU A 396 -1.74 14.75 -5.96
CA LEU A 396 -2.59 14.08 -6.95
C LEU A 396 -1.77 13.22 -7.92
N GLY A 397 -0.43 13.34 -7.88
CA GLY A 397 0.48 12.70 -8.79
C GLY A 397 0.24 13.17 -10.23
N GLN A 398 1.18 13.88 -10.81
CA GLN A 398 0.98 14.47 -12.14
C GLN A 398 1.88 13.83 -13.19
N TRP A 399 2.66 12.84 -12.77
CA TRP A 399 3.67 12.21 -13.60
C TRP A 399 3.75 10.72 -13.35
N ARG A 400 4.05 9.98 -14.39
CA ARG A 400 4.46 8.58 -14.30
C ARG A 400 5.61 8.28 -15.23
N VAL A 401 6.43 7.34 -14.82
CA VAL A 401 7.43 6.67 -15.64
C VAL A 401 6.84 5.36 -16.14
N GLU A 402 6.94 5.11 -17.43
CA GLU A 402 6.59 3.87 -18.10
C GLU A 402 7.86 3.18 -18.58
N VAL A 403 8.05 1.92 -18.19
CA VAL A 403 9.19 1.10 -18.63
C VAL A 403 8.65 -0.10 -19.38
N SER A 404 9.06 -0.27 -20.63
CA SER A 404 8.65 -1.38 -21.49
C SER A 404 9.88 -2.06 -22.13
N PRO A 405 9.81 -3.36 -22.46
CA PRO A 405 10.81 -3.99 -23.32
C PRO A 405 10.80 -3.36 -24.72
N SER A 406 11.95 -3.24 -25.36
CA SER A 406 12.05 -2.75 -26.73
C SER A 406 11.58 -3.76 -27.78
N GLU A 407 11.57 -5.05 -27.43
CA GLU A 407 11.20 -6.13 -28.35
C GLU A 407 9.92 -6.84 -27.87
N PRO A 408 9.01 -7.20 -28.78
CA PRO A 408 7.80 -7.93 -28.44
C PRO A 408 8.11 -9.41 -28.17
N VAL A 409 8.09 -9.80 -26.89
CA VAL A 409 8.27 -11.19 -26.45
C VAL A 409 7.14 -11.59 -25.51
N ARG A 410 6.89 -12.90 -25.36
CA ARG A 410 5.81 -13.36 -24.46
C ARG A 410 6.18 -13.23 -22.99
N GLN A 411 7.44 -13.46 -22.65
CA GLN A 411 7.92 -13.44 -21.27
C GLN A 411 8.94 -12.33 -21.07
N ASP A 412 8.70 -11.50 -20.08
CA ASP A 412 9.61 -10.45 -19.63
C ASP A 412 9.83 -10.51 -18.13
N CYS A 413 11.03 -10.11 -17.72
CA CYS A 413 11.35 -9.78 -16.35
C CYS A 413 11.61 -8.28 -16.25
N PHE A 414 11.06 -7.65 -15.21
CA PHE A 414 11.40 -6.28 -14.83
C PHE A 414 12.18 -6.35 -13.51
N LEU A 415 13.29 -5.64 -13.44
CA LEU A 415 14.09 -5.55 -12.21
C LEU A 415 14.49 -4.10 -11.98
N HIS A 416 14.07 -3.59 -10.85
CA HIS A 416 14.36 -2.21 -10.45
C HIS A 416 15.02 -2.17 -9.08
N LEU A 417 16.06 -1.36 -8.94
CA LEU A 417 16.57 -0.93 -7.65
C LEU A 417 16.07 0.48 -7.36
N ILE A 418 15.41 0.66 -6.24
CA ILE A 418 14.94 1.96 -5.76
C ILE A 418 15.80 2.35 -4.55
N GLN A 419 16.36 3.55 -4.56
CA GLN A 419 17.07 4.15 -3.44
C GLN A 419 16.36 5.42 -2.99
N LEU A 420 16.16 5.53 -1.69
CA LEU A 420 15.53 6.67 -1.04
C LEU A 420 16.56 7.51 -0.30
N GLY A 421 16.26 8.78 -0.15
CA GLY A 421 17.04 9.70 0.65
C GLY A 421 16.32 11.03 0.82
N ASP A 422 17.01 11.98 1.40
CA ASP A 422 16.62 13.38 1.34
C ASP A 422 17.22 14.06 0.08
N GLN A 423 16.92 15.33 -0.12
CA GLN A 423 17.41 16.07 -1.28
C GLN A 423 18.94 16.26 -1.33
N SER A 424 19.67 15.94 -0.27
CA SER A 424 21.14 15.93 -0.26
C SER A 424 21.74 14.71 -0.99
N LEU A 425 20.95 13.65 -1.20
CA LEU A 425 21.34 12.48 -1.97
C LEU A 425 21.52 12.87 -3.46
N SER A 426 22.76 13.12 -3.88
CA SER A 426 23.08 13.66 -5.20
C SER A 426 23.15 12.60 -6.30
N ALA A 427 23.42 11.35 -5.95
CA ALA A 427 23.55 10.23 -6.88
C ALA A 427 23.11 8.92 -6.23
N MET A 428 22.61 8.03 -7.08
CA MET A 428 22.31 6.66 -6.71
C MET A 428 23.59 5.83 -6.55
N VAL A 429 23.57 4.83 -5.68
CA VAL A 429 24.65 3.85 -5.58
C VAL A 429 24.82 3.08 -6.87
N ASP A 430 26.07 2.66 -7.16
CA ASP A 430 26.29 1.74 -8.27
C ASP A 430 25.67 0.39 -8.01
N ALA A 431 24.93 -0.09 -8.99
CA ALA A 431 24.28 -1.39 -8.94
C ALA A 431 24.53 -2.15 -10.26
N ARG A 432 24.68 -3.47 -10.16
CA ARG A 432 24.87 -4.30 -11.33
C ARG A 432 23.89 -5.47 -11.36
N LEU A 433 23.44 -5.79 -12.56
CA LEU A 433 22.66 -7.00 -12.81
C LEU A 433 23.51 -8.24 -12.47
N VAL A 434 22.91 -9.15 -11.74
CA VAL A 434 23.47 -10.47 -11.46
C VAL A 434 22.65 -11.52 -12.20
N ARG A 435 23.34 -12.39 -12.93
CA ARG A 435 22.73 -13.52 -13.62
C ARG A 435 23.34 -14.82 -13.11
N ALA A 436 22.52 -15.80 -12.86
CA ALA A 436 22.88 -17.19 -12.68
C ALA A 436 21.96 -18.04 -13.58
N GLU A 437 22.18 -19.34 -13.66
CA GLU A 437 21.49 -20.24 -14.59
C GLU A 437 19.96 -20.03 -14.57
N ASP A 438 19.36 -20.02 -13.37
CA ASP A 438 17.90 -19.94 -13.16
C ASP A 438 17.46 -18.69 -12.36
N SER A 439 18.35 -17.72 -12.17
CA SER A 439 18.04 -16.55 -11.36
C SER A 439 18.61 -15.24 -11.89
N LEU A 440 17.87 -14.17 -11.61
CA LEU A 440 18.21 -12.79 -11.96
C LEU A 440 18.15 -11.91 -10.71
N GLY A 441 19.03 -10.93 -10.62
CA GLY A 441 19.02 -10.07 -9.45
C GLY A 441 19.97 -8.90 -9.53
N VAL A 442 20.22 -8.30 -8.39
CA VAL A 442 21.05 -7.11 -8.23
C VAL A 442 22.13 -7.31 -7.18
N LEU A 443 23.30 -6.74 -7.45
CA LEU A 443 24.38 -6.57 -6.48
C LEU A 443 24.71 -5.09 -6.39
N PHE A 444 24.78 -4.55 -5.18
CA PHE A 444 25.19 -3.16 -4.92
C PHE A 444 25.83 -3.03 -3.53
N THR A 445 26.53 -1.92 -3.34
CA THR A 445 27.15 -1.58 -2.05
C THR A 445 26.70 -0.19 -1.63
N SER A 446 26.30 -0.04 -0.38
CA SER A 446 25.95 1.23 0.26
C SER A 446 26.67 1.32 1.62
N GLY A 447 27.61 2.26 1.72
CA GLY A 447 28.49 2.35 2.89
C GLY A 447 29.26 1.04 3.12
N SER A 448 29.16 0.48 4.33
CA SER A 448 29.80 -0.78 4.69
C SER A 448 29.03 -2.03 4.27
N ARG A 449 27.80 -1.87 3.74
CA ARG A 449 26.87 -2.96 3.42
C ARG A 449 26.90 -3.30 1.95
N GLN A 450 27.14 -4.56 1.64
CA GLN A 450 27.02 -5.12 0.30
C GLN A 450 25.84 -6.09 0.26
N TRP A 451 24.87 -5.77 -0.60
CA TRP A 451 23.67 -6.58 -0.85
C TRP A 451 23.75 -7.31 -2.15
N ARG A 452 23.35 -8.59 -2.13
CA ARG A 452 23.03 -9.37 -3.31
C ARG A 452 21.64 -9.97 -3.13
N VAL A 453 20.73 -9.61 -4.02
CA VAL A 453 19.36 -10.13 -4.05
C VAL A 453 19.12 -10.71 -5.43
N VAL A 454 18.78 -11.98 -5.50
CA VAL A 454 18.44 -12.67 -6.75
C VAL A 454 17.10 -13.38 -6.62
N PHE A 455 16.38 -13.50 -7.71
CA PHE A 455 15.03 -14.07 -7.79
C PHE A 455 15.01 -15.20 -8.82
N ASN A 456 14.20 -16.21 -8.58
CA ASN A 456 13.96 -17.29 -9.53
C ASN A 456 13.29 -16.75 -10.79
N GLN A 457 13.79 -17.14 -11.97
CA GLN A 457 13.17 -16.78 -13.25
C GLN A 457 11.92 -17.60 -13.53
N GLU A 458 11.86 -18.82 -13.01
CA GLU A 458 10.76 -19.78 -13.14
C GLU A 458 10.41 -20.41 -11.79
N GLY A 459 9.33 -21.17 -11.75
CA GLY A 459 8.91 -21.86 -10.53
C GLY A 459 8.39 -20.94 -9.43
N PRO A 460 8.58 -21.33 -8.14
CA PRO A 460 8.06 -20.57 -6.99
C PRO A 460 8.57 -19.14 -6.94
N ALA A 461 7.73 -18.24 -6.37
CA ALA A 461 8.14 -16.89 -6.01
C ALA A 461 9.12 -16.96 -4.84
N SER A 462 10.40 -17.02 -5.15
CA SER A 462 11.50 -17.13 -4.19
C SER A 462 12.77 -16.57 -4.81
N GLY A 463 13.91 -16.83 -4.18
CA GLY A 463 15.23 -16.42 -4.62
C GLY A 463 16.24 -16.56 -3.50
N TYR A 464 17.24 -15.73 -3.51
CA TYR A 464 18.31 -15.76 -2.52
C TYR A 464 18.77 -14.36 -2.16
N ILE A 465 19.03 -14.13 -0.88
CA ILE A 465 19.51 -12.86 -0.36
C ILE A 465 20.80 -13.06 0.44
N SER A 466 21.76 -12.17 0.21
CA SER A 466 22.92 -12.06 1.08
C SER A 466 23.25 -10.61 1.42
N LEU A 467 23.68 -10.41 2.67
CA LEU A 467 24.24 -9.17 3.19
C LEU A 467 25.62 -9.45 3.75
N ARG A 468 26.59 -8.65 3.32
CA ARG A 468 27.90 -8.53 3.96
C ARG A 468 28.05 -7.13 4.54
N GLU A 469 28.51 -7.03 5.77
CA GLU A 469 28.80 -5.75 6.42
C GLU A 469 30.27 -5.73 6.83
N ASN A 470 31.03 -4.73 6.38
CA ASN A 470 32.49 -4.68 6.53
C ASN A 470 33.17 -5.99 6.04
N GLY A 471 32.69 -6.58 4.94
CA GLY A 471 33.19 -7.85 4.39
C GLY A 471 32.73 -9.11 5.13
N LYS A 472 32.16 -9.00 6.34
CA LYS A 472 31.65 -10.13 7.12
C LYS A 472 30.22 -10.49 6.69
N LYS A 473 29.94 -11.77 6.64
CA LYS A 473 28.60 -12.30 6.34
C LYS A 473 27.65 -12.01 7.51
N VAL A 474 26.50 -11.37 7.21
CA VAL A 474 25.43 -11.08 8.16
C VAL A 474 24.18 -11.90 7.81
N VAL A 475 23.79 -11.93 6.54
CA VAL A 475 22.68 -12.72 6.02
C VAL A 475 23.15 -13.52 4.83
N GLU A 476 22.70 -14.77 4.72
CA GLU A 476 22.89 -15.60 3.53
C GLU A 476 21.87 -16.73 3.56
N LYS A 477 20.77 -16.58 2.83
CA LYS A 477 19.69 -17.57 2.84
C LYS A 477 18.76 -17.44 1.61
N ALA A 478 17.96 -18.47 1.36
CA ALA A 478 16.84 -18.38 0.43
C ALA A 478 15.75 -17.43 0.97
N LEU A 479 15.09 -16.72 0.07
CA LEU A 479 13.85 -16.00 0.35
C LEU A 479 12.72 -17.01 0.60
N ALA A 480 11.77 -16.64 1.44
CA ALA A 480 10.64 -17.52 1.76
C ALA A 480 9.81 -17.89 0.52
N GLU A 481 9.26 -19.10 0.51
CA GLU A 481 8.30 -19.58 -0.50
C GLU A 481 6.86 -19.64 0.04
N VAL A 482 6.68 -19.25 1.29
CA VAL A 482 5.40 -19.27 1.99
C VAL A 482 5.19 -17.98 2.77
N VAL A 483 3.95 -17.76 3.17
CA VAL A 483 3.58 -16.61 4.00
C VAL A 483 3.89 -16.90 5.46
N GLN A 484 4.82 -16.15 6.05
CA GLN A 484 5.04 -16.14 7.49
C GLN A 484 3.84 -15.50 8.17
N ARG A 485 3.16 -16.24 9.02
CA ARG A 485 2.01 -15.72 9.78
C ARG A 485 2.48 -14.84 10.92
N GLN A 486 1.82 -13.71 11.08
CA GLN A 486 2.00 -12.77 12.17
C GLN A 486 0.68 -12.63 12.92
N LYS A 487 0.74 -12.47 14.24
CA LYS A 487 -0.45 -12.38 15.10
C LYS A 487 -0.40 -11.16 16.02
N GLY A 488 -1.55 -10.89 16.63
CA GLY A 488 -1.68 -9.86 17.64
C GLY A 488 -1.41 -8.43 17.17
N LEU A 489 -1.24 -7.56 18.13
CA LEU A 489 -1.18 -6.11 17.92
C LEU A 489 0.02 -5.67 17.06
N PHE A 490 1.19 -6.27 17.25
CA PHE A 490 2.44 -5.84 16.62
C PHE A 490 2.97 -6.80 15.55
N GLY A 491 2.43 -8.01 15.43
CA GLY A 491 2.90 -8.98 14.47
C GLY A 491 4.11 -9.80 14.94
N LEU A 492 4.26 -9.93 16.22
CA LEU A 492 5.31 -10.72 16.88
C LEU A 492 4.90 -12.18 17.06
#